data_ec7a65509b16a80206fb026474a3b276
#
_entry.id   ec7a65509b16a80206fb026474a3b276
#
_cell.length_a   1.000
_cell.length_b   1.000
_cell.length_c   1.000
_cell.angle_alpha   90.00
_cell.angle_beta   90.00
_cell.angle_gamma   90.00
#
_symmetry.space_group_name_H-M   'P 1'
#
loop_
_entity.id
_entity.type
_entity.pdbx_description
1 polymer ?
#
loop_
_entity_poly.entity_id
_entity_poly.type
_entity_poly.pdbx_seq_one_letter_code
_entity_poly.pdbx_strand_id
1 'polypeptide(L)'
;MRLLLLAPAAVVALLSAGCVQTIAEGRVQSALVDAGLSESNADCMAGRMVDRLTIDQLRKLEAMKARKGEPTDLASYVRRVRNIGDAEVITVTASSAALCATGLAR
;
A
#
# COMPACT_ATOMS: atom_id res chain seq x y z
N MET A 1 33.87 18.19 15.22
CA MET A 1 33.81 16.82 15.72
C MET A 1 32.41 16.33 16.06
N ARG A 2 31.55 17.15 16.64
CA ARG A 2 30.15 16.76 16.95
C ARG A 2 29.29 16.50 15.71
N LEU A 3 29.57 17.16 14.58
CA LEU A 3 28.85 16.96 13.30
C LEU A 3 29.13 15.60 12.64
N LEU A 4 30.31 15.03 12.87
CA LEU A 4 30.71 13.73 12.32
C LEU A 4 30.05 12.54 13.05
N LEU A 5 29.65 12.73 14.32
CA LEU A 5 28.95 11.71 15.11
C LEU A 5 27.45 11.65 14.82
N LEU A 6 26.86 12.73 14.29
CA LEU A 6 25.45 12.81 13.94
C LEU A 6 25.15 12.25 12.54
N ALA A 7 26.10 12.32 11.62
CA ALA A 7 25.95 11.84 10.25
C ALA A 7 25.64 10.33 10.14
N PRO A 8 26.36 9.40 10.85
CA PRO A 8 26.04 7.97 10.78
C PRO A 8 24.67 7.61 11.38
N ALA A 9 24.22 8.33 12.41
CA ALA A 9 22.90 8.10 12.99
C ALA A 9 21.77 8.49 12.01
N ALA A 10 21.91 9.61 11.28
CA ALA A 10 20.96 10.03 10.26
C ALA A 10 20.90 9.05 9.10
N VAL A 11 22.02 8.51 8.65
CA VAL A 11 22.07 7.51 7.57
C VAL A 11 21.38 6.21 7.99
N VAL A 12 21.60 5.75 9.21
CA VAL A 12 20.95 4.54 9.75
C VAL A 12 19.43 4.73 9.83
N ALA A 13 18.97 5.91 10.27
CA ALA A 13 17.54 6.22 10.34
C ALA A 13 16.88 6.20 8.96
N LEU A 14 17.53 6.75 7.93
CA LEU A 14 17.04 6.76 6.55
C LEU A 14 16.97 5.35 5.97
N LEU A 15 17.97 4.49 6.24
CA LEU A 15 17.98 3.10 5.80
C LEU A 15 16.86 2.29 6.47
N SER A 16 16.60 2.54 7.76
CA SER A 16 15.53 1.88 8.51
C SER A 16 14.15 2.25 7.96
N ALA A 17 13.91 3.51 7.63
CA ALA A 17 12.68 3.98 7.01
C ALA A 17 12.45 3.33 5.65
N GLY A 18 13.49 3.20 4.81
CA GLY A 18 13.43 2.52 3.52
C GLY A 18 13.08 1.03 3.66
N CYS A 19 13.63 0.32 4.64
CA CYS A 19 13.32 -1.09 4.90
C CYS A 19 11.87 -1.27 5.32
N VAL A 20 11.33 -0.43 6.21
CA VAL A 20 9.93 -0.49 6.64
C VAL A 20 8.99 -0.26 5.46
N GLN A 21 9.29 0.70 4.60
CA GLN A 21 8.49 0.99 3.42
C GLN A 21 8.49 -0.18 2.43
N THR A 22 9.62 -0.81 2.19
CA THR A 22 9.73 -1.98 1.32
C THR A 22 8.93 -3.17 1.84
N ILE A 23 8.96 -3.42 3.15
CA ILE A 23 8.17 -4.48 3.78
C ILE A 23 6.67 -4.18 3.65
N ALA A 24 6.26 -2.96 3.92
CA ALA A 24 4.87 -2.53 3.81
C ALA A 24 4.36 -2.68 2.37
N GLU A 25 5.16 -2.28 1.38
CA GLU A 25 4.84 -2.42 -0.03
C GLU A 25 4.63 -3.89 -0.42
N GLY A 26 5.52 -4.79 0.01
CA GLY A 26 5.38 -6.22 -0.24
C GLY A 26 4.11 -6.82 0.36
N ARG A 27 3.73 -6.38 1.55
CA ARG A 27 2.49 -6.84 2.21
C ARG A 27 1.24 -6.33 1.48
N VAL A 28 1.23 -5.08 1.06
CA VAL A 28 0.12 -4.52 0.29
C VAL A 28 0.00 -5.22 -1.05
N GLN A 29 1.11 -5.44 -1.74
CA GLN A 29 1.13 -6.18 -3.00
C GLN A 29 0.54 -7.57 -2.84
N SER A 30 0.96 -8.33 -1.83
CA SER A 30 0.44 -9.67 -1.56
C SER A 30 -1.05 -9.66 -1.26
N ALA A 31 -1.52 -8.69 -0.48
CA ALA A 31 -2.94 -8.53 -0.18
C ALA A 31 -3.78 -8.24 -1.43
N LEU A 32 -3.25 -7.42 -2.34
CA LEU A 32 -3.91 -7.10 -3.60
C LEU A 32 -3.96 -8.31 -4.55
N VAL A 33 -2.89 -9.07 -4.64
CA VAL A 33 -2.86 -10.32 -5.42
C VAL A 33 -3.86 -11.34 -4.84
N ASP A 34 -3.91 -11.49 -3.52
CA ASP A 34 -4.88 -12.35 -2.84
C ASP A 34 -6.32 -11.89 -3.08
N ALA A 35 -6.53 -10.60 -3.29
CA ALA A 35 -7.83 -10.03 -3.64
C ALA A 35 -8.19 -10.22 -5.12
N GLY A 36 -7.32 -10.83 -5.92
CA GLY A 36 -7.59 -11.18 -7.31
C GLY A 36 -6.97 -10.25 -8.35
N LEU A 37 -6.13 -9.30 -7.94
CA LEU A 37 -5.46 -8.41 -8.88
C LEU A 37 -4.28 -9.12 -9.55
N SER A 38 -3.95 -8.70 -10.78
CA SER A 38 -2.71 -9.14 -11.43
C SER A 38 -1.49 -8.64 -10.66
N GLU A 39 -0.37 -9.35 -10.75
CA GLU A 39 0.88 -8.94 -10.10
C GLU A 39 1.31 -7.54 -10.52
N SER A 40 1.17 -7.22 -11.81
CA SER A 40 1.53 -5.92 -12.36
C SER A 40 0.69 -4.78 -11.75
N ASN A 41 -0.63 -4.94 -11.67
CA ASN A 41 -1.51 -3.95 -11.06
C ASN A 41 -1.30 -3.87 -9.55
N ALA A 42 -1.11 -5.00 -8.89
CA ALA A 42 -0.84 -5.05 -7.46
C ALA A 42 0.46 -4.33 -7.09
N ASP A 43 1.50 -4.52 -7.86
CA ASP A 43 2.79 -3.85 -7.67
C ASP A 43 2.67 -2.33 -7.85
N CYS A 44 2.02 -1.89 -8.91
CA CYS A 44 1.75 -0.47 -9.17
C CYS A 44 0.95 0.17 -8.05
N MET A 45 -0.16 -0.46 -7.63
CA MET A 45 -1.03 0.07 -6.57
C MET A 45 -0.32 0.09 -5.22
N ALA A 46 0.43 -0.97 -4.89
CA ALA A 46 1.15 -1.07 -3.63
C ALA A 46 2.14 0.07 -3.46
N GLY A 47 2.93 0.38 -4.48
CA GLY A 47 3.86 1.49 -4.45
C GLY A 47 3.19 2.84 -4.19
N ARG A 48 2.08 3.10 -4.85
CA ARG A 48 1.31 4.34 -4.68
C ARG A 48 0.65 4.43 -3.30
N MET A 49 0.08 3.33 -2.83
CA MET A 49 -0.61 3.29 -1.53
C MET A 49 0.36 3.48 -0.38
N VAL A 50 1.51 2.82 -0.41
CA VAL A 50 2.54 2.94 0.63
C VAL A 50 3.12 4.35 0.69
N ASP A 51 3.26 5.03 -0.43
CA ASP A 51 3.75 6.42 -0.48
C ASP A 51 2.77 7.42 0.13
N ARG A 52 1.48 7.12 0.13
CA ARG A 52 0.43 8.08 0.49
C ARG A 52 -0.31 7.76 1.78
N LEU A 53 -0.27 6.51 2.24
CA LEU A 53 -1.00 6.08 3.42
C LEU A 53 -0.06 5.88 4.61
N THR A 54 -0.58 6.08 5.81
CA THR A 54 0.14 5.78 7.04
C THR A 54 0.17 4.28 7.30
N ILE A 55 1.08 3.84 8.16
CA ILE A 55 1.17 2.43 8.58
C ILE A 55 -0.14 1.96 9.22
N ASP A 56 -0.80 2.80 10.01
CA ASP A 56 -2.09 2.46 10.63
C ASP A 56 -3.18 2.25 9.58
N GLN A 57 -3.20 3.08 8.55
CA GLN A 57 -4.13 2.93 7.43
C GLN A 57 -3.86 1.64 6.64
N LEU A 58 -2.59 1.31 6.40
CA LEU A 58 -2.20 0.07 5.74
C LEU A 58 -2.60 -1.17 6.55
N ARG A 59 -2.49 -1.11 7.88
CA ARG A 59 -2.96 -2.18 8.77
C ARG A 59 -4.46 -2.39 8.69
N LYS A 60 -5.23 -1.33 8.57
CA LYS A 60 -6.68 -1.42 8.36
C LYS A 60 -7.00 -2.16 7.05
N LEU A 61 -6.24 -1.91 6.00
CA LEU A 61 -6.37 -2.61 4.72
C LEU A 61 -6.03 -4.10 4.85
N GLU A 62 -4.98 -4.44 5.58
CA GLU A 62 -4.62 -5.84 5.83
C GLU A 62 -5.70 -6.60 6.61
N ALA A 63 -6.33 -5.93 7.57
CA ALA A 63 -7.39 -6.54 8.38
C ALA A 63 -8.66 -6.85 7.59
N MET A 64 -8.77 -6.34 6.39
CA MET A 64 -9.94 -6.38 5.53
C MET A 64 -9.84 -7.47 4.46
N LYS A 65 -9.32 -8.63 4.80
CA LYS A 65 -9.18 -9.74 3.84
C LYS A 65 -10.55 -10.22 3.34
N ALA A 66 -10.60 -10.63 2.07
CA ALA A 66 -11.79 -11.25 1.52
C ALA A 66 -12.13 -12.51 2.31
N ARG A 67 -13.40 -12.65 2.67
CA ARG A 67 -13.92 -13.87 3.30
C ARG A 67 -14.07 -14.97 2.25
N LYS A 68 -14.03 -16.21 2.70
CA LYS A 68 -14.23 -17.37 1.82
C LYS A 68 -15.54 -17.21 1.05
N GLY A 69 -15.46 -17.28 -0.28
CA GLY A 69 -16.62 -17.14 -1.17
C GLY A 69 -16.92 -15.71 -1.63
N GLU A 70 -16.22 -14.70 -1.13
CA GLU A 70 -16.37 -13.35 -1.64
C GLU A 70 -15.66 -13.16 -2.99
N PRO A 71 -16.24 -12.31 -3.89
CA PRO A 71 -15.57 -11.98 -5.15
C PRO A 71 -14.19 -11.34 -4.93
N THR A 72 -13.23 -11.72 -5.77
CA THR A 72 -11.82 -11.27 -5.68
C THR A 72 -11.42 -10.35 -6.84
N ASP A 73 -12.36 -9.64 -7.43
CA ASP A 73 -12.09 -8.66 -8.48
C ASP A 73 -11.80 -7.27 -7.88
N LEU A 74 -11.28 -6.38 -8.70
CA LEU A 74 -10.90 -5.02 -8.28
C LEU A 74 -12.10 -4.24 -7.74
N ALA A 75 -13.26 -4.33 -8.39
CA ALA A 75 -14.45 -3.62 -7.94
C ALA A 75 -14.90 -4.06 -6.55
N SER A 76 -14.82 -5.36 -6.25
CA SER A 76 -15.13 -5.90 -4.93
C SER A 76 -14.12 -5.44 -3.88
N TYR A 77 -12.84 -5.39 -4.24
CA TYR A 77 -11.79 -4.86 -3.38
C TYR A 77 -12.06 -3.40 -3.00
N VAL A 78 -12.37 -2.55 -3.98
CA VAL A 78 -12.69 -1.14 -3.73
C VAL A 78 -13.92 -0.98 -2.82
N ARG A 79 -14.95 -1.82 -3.00
CA ARG A 79 -16.12 -1.82 -2.12
C ARG A 79 -15.77 -2.18 -0.67
N ARG A 80 -14.90 -3.17 -0.48
CA ARG A 80 -14.41 -3.51 0.88
C ARG A 80 -13.65 -2.36 1.51
N VAL A 81 -12.82 -1.67 0.72
CA VAL A 81 -12.08 -0.49 1.19
C VAL A 81 -13.03 0.60 1.66
N ARG A 82 -14.14 0.82 0.96
CA ARG A 82 -15.15 1.80 1.37
C ARG A 82 -15.75 1.49 2.75
N ASN A 83 -15.84 0.23 3.13
CA ASN A 83 -16.37 -0.18 4.42
C ASN A 83 -15.44 0.17 5.60
N ILE A 84 -14.18 0.49 5.34
CA ILE A 84 -13.26 1.00 6.37
C ILE A 84 -13.71 2.37 6.89
N GLY A 85 -14.36 3.18 6.05
CA GLY A 85 -14.86 4.49 6.43
C GLY A 85 -13.81 5.58 6.52
N ASP A 86 -12.59 5.34 6.04
CA ASP A 86 -11.51 6.31 6.01
C ASP A 86 -11.47 6.94 4.61
N ALA A 87 -11.83 8.22 4.52
CA ALA A 87 -11.93 8.93 3.23
C ALA A 87 -10.60 8.99 2.48
N GLU A 88 -9.48 9.14 3.18
CA GLU A 88 -8.16 9.16 2.55
C GLU A 88 -7.79 7.79 1.99
N VAL A 89 -8.02 6.72 2.74
CA VAL A 89 -7.79 5.34 2.29
C VAL A 89 -8.64 5.05 1.05
N ILE A 90 -9.90 5.44 1.05
CA ILE A 90 -10.81 5.24 -0.08
C ILE A 90 -10.29 5.98 -1.31
N THR A 91 -9.96 7.25 -1.17
CA THR A 91 -9.49 8.09 -2.29
C THR A 91 -8.16 7.59 -2.85
N VAL A 92 -7.20 7.29 -2.01
CA VAL A 92 -5.87 6.79 -2.44
C VAL A 92 -6.03 5.43 -3.13
N THR A 93 -6.81 4.52 -2.58
CA THR A 93 -7.02 3.20 -3.17
C THR A 93 -7.73 3.30 -4.51
N ALA A 94 -8.81 4.06 -4.60
CA ALA A 94 -9.58 4.21 -5.84
C ALA A 94 -8.77 4.90 -6.94
N SER A 95 -8.05 5.97 -6.61
CA SER A 95 -7.20 6.67 -7.59
C SER A 95 -6.02 5.81 -8.04
N SER A 96 -5.42 5.05 -7.13
CA SER A 96 -4.34 4.13 -7.46
C SER A 96 -4.84 3.02 -8.40
N ALA A 97 -6.01 2.47 -8.13
CA ALA A 97 -6.63 1.46 -8.99
C ALA A 97 -6.87 2.01 -10.41
N ALA A 98 -7.45 3.19 -10.52
CA ALA A 98 -7.72 3.82 -11.80
C ALA A 98 -6.44 4.13 -12.59
N LEU A 99 -5.45 4.73 -11.95
CA LEU A 99 -4.18 5.09 -12.59
C LEU A 99 -3.37 3.86 -13.02
N CYS A 100 -3.33 2.84 -12.18
CA CYS A 100 -2.59 1.62 -12.47
C CYS A 100 -3.29 0.78 -13.57
N ALA A 101 -4.62 0.71 -13.55
CA ALA A 101 -5.39 -0.03 -14.55
C ALA A 101 -5.28 0.60 -15.94
N THR A 102 -5.18 1.94 -16.03
CA THR A 102 -5.05 2.67 -17.29
C THR A 102 -3.61 2.81 -17.78
N GLY A 103 -2.62 2.40 -16.98
CA GLY A 103 -1.20 2.55 -17.30
C GLY A 103 -0.65 3.96 -17.12
N LEU A 104 -1.45 4.90 -16.60
CA LEU A 104 -1.03 6.29 -16.42
C LEU A 104 -0.07 6.50 -15.25
N ALA A 105 0.01 5.55 -14.33
CA ALA A 105 0.84 5.64 -13.13
C ALA A 105 2.21 4.96 -13.25
N ARG A 106 2.55 4.47 -14.40
CA ARG A 106 3.84 3.77 -14.62
C ARG A 106 4.98 4.71 -14.96
#